data_c00d68931078e1c7e55ed136c856a759
#
_entry.id   c00d68931078e1c7e55ed136c856a759
#
_cell.length_a   1.000
_cell.length_b   1.000
_cell.length_c   1.000
_cell.angle_alpha   90.00
_cell.angle_beta   90.00
_cell.angle_gamma   90.00
#
_symmetry.space_group_name_H-M   'P 1'
#
loop_
_entity.id
_entity.type
_entity.pdbx_description
1 polymer ?
#
loop_
_entity_poly.entity_id
_entity_poly.type
_entity_poly.pdbx_seq_one_letter_code
_entity_poly.pdbx_strand_id
1 'polypeptide(L)'
;MHLSLLQFIIIVASVIFFLFWIDLFKRKKATVLHLIVFIWGSFLLILFSLDANILNKFWSFFGIARWADVLVYCAIIVLWYFYISLLNSINKQDQKQTQIIREVSIKDSEWNLWKADTVFIIPAYGEKDTPIKIIWEILAKNYGVILIDDGKNEDLIEKLHSKYTWKPLVTIKHIVNLWQWWWLETWAEYIRKFWKNIKYVVHFDADWQHRLEDLKEFQKAFEEDPGLEIVLWSRFLGSTINMPKSKKFTLKLWILFTTIFSWIKLTDTHNGYRMMKKETLDKIHITMNRMEHASEILDIIKHKKIKYKEVPIVVIYSEHSMAKGQKISNAFNIAKNLIYKKTFFR
;
A
#
# COMPACT_ATOMS: atom_id res chain seq x y z
N MET A 1 -1.89 42.86 44.85
CA MET A 1 -2.69 42.08 43.89
C MET A 1 -2.75 40.65 44.45
N HIS A 2 -3.90 40.29 45.08
CA HIS A 2 -4.07 38.90 45.56
C HIS A 2 -4.44 38.00 44.39
N LEU A 3 -3.52 37.17 43.96
CA LEU A 3 -3.78 36.13 42.95
C LEU A 3 -4.74 35.12 43.56
N SER A 4 -5.79 34.77 42.84
CA SER A 4 -6.62 33.62 43.21
C SER A 4 -5.83 32.33 43.12
N LEU A 5 -6.21 31.31 43.85
CA LEU A 5 -5.57 29.98 43.81
C LEU A 5 -5.53 29.43 42.36
N LEU A 6 -6.61 29.63 41.59
CA LEU A 6 -6.71 29.19 40.20
C LEU A 6 -5.69 29.91 39.29
N GLN A 7 -5.53 31.23 39.45
CA GLN A 7 -4.54 32.03 38.72
C GLN A 7 -3.12 31.53 39.00
N PHE A 8 -2.80 31.26 40.27
CA PHE A 8 -1.51 30.72 40.66
C PHE A 8 -1.24 29.36 40.02
N ILE A 9 -2.21 28.44 40.03
CA ILE A 9 -2.09 27.12 39.40
C ILE A 9 -1.85 27.25 37.87
N ILE A 10 -2.57 28.11 37.18
CA ILE A 10 -2.41 28.31 35.72
C ILE A 10 -1.01 28.87 35.40
N ILE A 11 -0.51 29.83 36.18
CA ILE A 11 0.81 30.41 35.98
C ILE A 11 1.91 29.35 36.19
N VAL A 12 1.82 28.56 37.25
CA VAL A 12 2.79 27.48 37.52
C VAL A 12 2.77 26.44 36.43
N ALA A 13 1.58 25.99 35.99
CA ALA A 13 1.41 25.05 34.90
C ALA A 13 2.00 25.59 33.58
N SER A 14 1.78 26.86 33.26
CA SER A 14 2.33 27.51 32.07
C SER A 14 3.84 27.58 32.05
N VAL A 15 4.46 27.85 33.21
CA VAL A 15 5.92 27.86 33.37
C VAL A 15 6.49 26.44 33.19
N ILE A 16 5.87 25.44 33.82
CA ILE A 16 6.29 24.04 33.67
C ILE A 16 6.20 23.63 32.20
N PHE A 17 5.10 23.97 31.53
CA PHE A 17 4.88 23.66 30.13
C PHE A 17 5.92 24.34 29.22
N PHE A 18 6.24 25.59 29.46
CA PHE A 18 7.31 26.33 28.79
C PHE A 18 8.67 25.65 28.92
N LEU A 19 9.06 25.29 30.15
CA LEU A 19 10.33 24.60 30.42
C LEU A 19 10.41 23.23 29.76
N PHE A 20 9.32 22.49 29.76
CA PHE A 20 9.19 21.19 29.07
C PHE A 20 9.44 21.29 27.55
N TRP A 21 8.89 22.33 26.91
CA TRP A 21 9.09 22.52 25.46
C TRP A 21 10.50 22.97 25.11
N ILE A 22 11.17 23.76 25.98
CA ILE A 22 12.59 24.08 25.81
C ILE A 22 13.44 22.81 25.92
N ASP A 23 13.15 21.93 26.85
CA ASP A 23 13.86 20.64 26.98
C ASP A 23 13.68 19.76 25.75
N LEU A 24 12.44 19.61 25.23
CA LEU A 24 12.16 18.87 23.99
C LEU A 24 12.90 19.44 22.78
N PHE A 25 13.00 20.76 22.69
CA PHE A 25 13.75 21.42 21.61
C PHE A 25 15.25 21.17 21.72
N LYS A 26 15.83 21.27 22.91
CA LYS A 26 17.25 20.95 23.18
C LYS A 26 17.57 19.50 22.81
N ARG A 27 16.67 18.58 23.06
CA ARG A 27 16.80 17.16 22.71
C ARG A 27 16.51 16.87 21.21
N LYS A 28 16.33 17.90 20.37
CA LYS A 28 15.98 17.78 18.93
C LYS A 28 14.69 16.97 18.67
N LYS A 29 13.80 16.90 19.65
CA LYS A 29 12.50 16.21 19.56
C LYS A 29 11.37 17.15 19.12
N ALA A 30 11.62 18.46 19.09
CA ALA A 30 10.67 19.48 18.64
C ALA A 30 11.32 20.38 17.57
N THR A 31 10.51 20.87 16.62
CA THR A 31 10.96 21.83 15.62
C THR A 31 10.85 23.26 16.14
N VAL A 32 11.55 24.20 15.48
CA VAL A 32 11.47 25.63 15.80
C VAL A 32 10.02 26.13 15.79
N LEU A 33 9.20 25.66 14.86
CA LEU A 33 7.78 26.04 14.79
C LEU A 33 7.01 25.58 16.04
N HIS A 34 7.23 24.35 16.51
CA HIS A 34 6.63 23.87 17.76
C HIS A 34 7.06 24.76 18.95
N LEU A 35 8.34 25.09 19.02
CA LEU A 35 8.86 25.95 20.10
C LEU A 35 8.15 27.31 20.12
N ILE A 36 8.04 27.97 18.95
CA ILE A 36 7.37 29.27 18.82
C ILE A 36 5.92 29.20 19.28
N VAL A 37 5.15 28.21 18.76
CA VAL A 37 3.73 28.04 19.10
C VAL A 37 3.53 27.85 20.60
N PHE A 38 4.35 27.03 21.23
CA PHE A 38 4.19 26.74 22.67
C PHE A 38 4.72 27.84 23.59
N ILE A 39 5.75 28.57 23.19
CA ILE A 39 6.19 29.76 23.90
C ILE A 39 5.09 30.81 23.90
N TRP A 40 4.51 31.12 22.72
CA TRP A 40 3.42 32.06 22.61
C TRP A 40 2.18 31.59 23.37
N GLY A 41 1.83 30.30 23.29
CA GLY A 41 0.73 29.73 24.05
C GLY A 41 0.90 29.86 25.56
N SER A 42 2.10 29.55 26.08
CA SER A 42 2.41 29.71 27.50
C SER A 42 2.37 31.17 27.96
N PHE A 43 2.92 32.09 27.13
CA PHE A 43 2.85 33.52 27.39
C PHE A 43 1.43 34.06 27.47
N LEU A 44 0.58 33.68 26.50
CA LEU A 44 -0.82 34.07 26.47
C LEU A 44 -1.59 33.53 27.69
N LEU A 45 -1.36 32.28 28.09
CA LEU A 45 -1.98 31.71 29.28
C LEU A 45 -1.63 32.50 30.56
N ILE A 46 -0.35 32.93 30.72
CA ILE A 46 0.07 33.78 31.85
C ILE A 46 -0.62 35.13 31.78
N LEU A 47 -0.61 35.79 30.63
CA LEU A 47 -1.21 37.12 30.44
C LEU A 47 -2.70 37.11 30.74
N PHE A 48 -3.44 36.10 30.27
CA PHE A 48 -4.86 35.95 30.52
C PHE A 48 -5.19 35.56 31.96
N SER A 49 -4.30 34.88 32.64
CA SER A 49 -4.46 34.57 34.04
C SER A 49 -4.34 35.81 34.93
N LEU A 50 -3.53 36.81 34.50
CA LEU A 50 -3.30 38.04 35.27
C LEU A 50 -4.48 39.02 35.16
N ASP A 51 -5.08 39.18 33.96
CA ASP A 51 -6.24 40.06 33.76
C ASP A 51 -7.17 39.53 32.65
N ALA A 52 -8.30 38.91 33.07
CA ALA A 52 -9.34 38.41 32.18
C ALA A 52 -10.05 39.52 31.35
N ASN A 53 -10.00 40.80 31.82
CA ASN A 53 -10.64 41.90 31.12
C ASN A 53 -9.88 42.33 29.88
N ILE A 54 -8.58 42.12 29.81
CA ILE A 54 -7.77 42.36 28.62
C ILE A 54 -8.31 41.47 27.47
N LEU A 55 -8.60 40.24 27.78
CA LEU A 55 -9.14 39.28 26.83
C LEU A 55 -10.51 39.68 26.32
N ASN A 56 -11.39 40.04 27.23
CA ASN A 56 -12.75 40.47 26.88
C ASN A 56 -12.75 41.71 25.99
N LYS A 57 -11.90 42.70 26.27
CA LYS A 57 -11.77 43.94 25.44
C LYS A 57 -11.21 43.60 24.05
N PHE A 58 -10.22 42.73 23.98
CA PHE A 58 -9.63 42.33 22.70
C PHE A 58 -10.63 41.60 21.82
N TRP A 59 -11.38 40.64 22.37
CA TRP A 59 -12.34 39.85 21.59
C TRP A 59 -13.65 40.59 21.29
N SER A 60 -14.05 41.53 22.13
CA SER A 60 -15.19 42.39 21.82
C SER A 60 -14.97 43.24 20.58
N PHE A 61 -13.73 43.60 20.27
CA PHE A 61 -13.34 44.27 19.03
C PHE A 61 -13.67 43.43 17.78
N PHE A 62 -13.57 42.09 17.88
CA PHE A 62 -13.92 41.16 16.81
C PHE A 62 -15.37 40.69 16.85
N GLY A 63 -16.22 41.26 17.70
CA GLY A 63 -17.64 40.89 17.83
C GLY A 63 -17.87 39.53 18.52
N ILE A 64 -16.89 39.01 19.23
CA ILE A 64 -16.95 37.70 19.89
C ILE A 64 -17.46 37.90 21.34
N ALA A 65 -18.65 37.34 21.63
CA ALA A 65 -19.28 37.47 22.92
C ALA A 65 -18.63 36.62 24.04
N ARG A 66 -17.98 35.49 23.68
CA ARG A 66 -17.40 34.56 24.65
C ARG A 66 -16.01 34.14 24.19
N TRP A 67 -14.98 34.76 24.79
CA TRP A 67 -13.59 34.47 24.49
C TRP A 67 -13.20 32.99 24.75
N ALA A 68 -13.89 32.34 25.71
CA ALA A 68 -13.66 30.91 26.01
C ALA A 68 -13.92 30.01 24.78
N ASP A 69 -14.91 30.36 23.96
CA ASP A 69 -15.24 29.60 22.76
C ASP A 69 -14.09 29.65 21.72
N VAL A 70 -13.44 30.81 21.60
CA VAL A 70 -12.28 30.99 20.72
C VAL A 70 -11.09 30.13 21.18
N LEU A 71 -10.80 30.08 22.48
CA LEU A 71 -9.75 29.23 23.01
C LEU A 71 -10.02 27.75 22.72
N VAL A 72 -11.28 27.30 22.87
CA VAL A 72 -11.69 25.95 22.56
C VAL A 72 -11.47 25.65 21.06
N TYR A 73 -11.91 26.53 20.16
CA TYR A 73 -11.70 26.34 18.73
C TYR A 73 -10.22 26.35 18.35
N CYS A 74 -9.44 27.26 18.89
CA CYS A 74 -7.98 27.25 18.69
C CYS A 74 -7.32 25.98 19.21
N ALA A 75 -7.71 25.51 20.39
CA ALA A 75 -7.20 24.25 20.94
C ALA A 75 -7.57 23.06 20.05
N ILE A 76 -8.80 23.00 19.55
CA ILE A 76 -9.24 21.96 18.61
C ILE A 76 -8.39 22.00 17.34
N ILE A 77 -8.17 23.16 16.73
CA ILE A 77 -7.34 23.31 15.51
C ILE A 77 -5.92 22.85 15.76
N VAL A 78 -5.32 23.24 16.89
CA VAL A 78 -3.97 22.82 17.28
C VAL A 78 -3.89 21.31 17.50
N LEU A 79 -4.88 20.72 18.17
CA LEU A 79 -4.95 19.27 18.38
C LEU A 79 -5.09 18.52 17.04
N TRP A 80 -5.92 19.02 16.12
CA TRP A 80 -6.04 18.47 14.77
C TRP A 80 -4.73 18.54 14.00
N TYR A 81 -4.02 19.66 14.07
CA TYR A 81 -2.69 19.79 13.45
C TYR A 81 -1.70 18.76 14.00
N PHE A 82 -1.61 18.59 15.33
CA PHE A 82 -0.75 17.59 15.93
C PHE A 82 -1.17 16.17 15.58
N TYR A 83 -2.45 15.89 15.55
CA TYR A 83 -2.96 14.58 15.15
C TYR A 83 -2.55 14.25 13.71
N ILE A 84 -2.74 15.17 12.77
CA ILE A 84 -2.33 14.98 11.38
C ILE A 84 -0.80 14.83 11.27
N SER A 85 -0.04 15.64 11.98
CA SER A 85 1.42 15.57 12.01
C SER A 85 1.93 14.24 12.57
N LEU A 86 1.30 13.74 13.63
CA LEU A 86 1.60 12.43 14.22
C LEU A 86 1.29 11.30 13.23
N LEU A 87 0.13 11.31 12.58
CA LEU A 87 -0.24 10.33 11.57
C LEU A 87 0.78 10.30 10.42
N ASN A 88 1.21 11.46 9.93
CA ASN A 88 2.23 11.56 8.89
C ASN A 88 3.58 11.00 9.35
N SER A 89 3.95 11.23 10.62
CA SER A 89 5.19 10.68 11.19
C SER A 89 5.15 9.16 11.29
N ILE A 90 4.04 8.60 11.77
CA ILE A 90 3.81 7.16 11.86
C ILE A 90 3.89 6.53 10.46
N ASN A 91 3.18 7.09 9.47
CA ASN A 91 3.20 6.58 8.10
C ASN A 91 4.61 6.58 7.49
N LYS A 92 5.40 7.63 7.73
CA LYS A 92 6.80 7.68 7.28
C LYS A 92 7.68 6.64 7.97
N GLN A 93 7.42 6.37 9.24
CA GLN A 93 8.15 5.37 10.01
C GLN A 93 7.82 3.95 9.51
N ASP A 94 6.55 3.67 9.27
CA ASP A 94 6.11 2.39 8.69
C ASP A 94 6.73 2.15 7.30
N GLN A 95 6.79 3.18 6.46
CA GLN A 95 7.45 3.08 5.14
C GLN A 95 8.94 2.75 5.27
N LYS A 96 9.66 3.41 6.19
CA LYS A 96 11.08 3.14 6.44
C LYS A 96 11.33 1.74 6.97
N GLN A 97 10.51 1.28 7.92
CA GLN A 97 10.60 -0.07 8.46
C GLN A 97 10.38 -1.11 7.34
N THR A 98 9.37 -0.91 6.53
CA THR A 98 9.07 -1.78 5.39
C THR A 98 10.23 -1.83 4.40
N GLN A 99 10.86 -0.69 4.10
CA GLN A 99 12.02 -0.65 3.22
C GLN A 99 13.20 -1.45 3.80
N ILE A 100 13.49 -1.32 5.09
CA ILE A 100 14.57 -2.07 5.76
C ILE A 100 14.29 -3.58 5.69
N ILE A 101 13.06 -4.00 6.03
CA ILE A 101 12.67 -5.42 5.97
C ILE A 101 12.85 -5.96 4.56
N ARG A 102 12.45 -5.21 3.54
CA ARG A 102 12.60 -5.56 2.13
C ARG A 102 14.07 -5.71 1.74
N GLU A 103 14.91 -4.76 2.09
CA GLU A 103 16.34 -4.79 1.78
C GLU A 103 17.05 -5.99 2.41
N VAL A 104 16.70 -6.32 3.66
CA VAL A 104 17.21 -7.50 4.35
C VAL A 104 16.74 -8.76 3.66
N SER A 105 15.44 -8.90 3.40
CA SER A 105 14.87 -10.09 2.75
C SER A 105 15.44 -10.32 1.34
N ILE A 106 15.68 -9.25 0.59
CA ILE A 106 16.33 -9.33 -0.74
C ILE A 106 17.79 -9.76 -0.62
N LYS A 107 18.50 -9.28 0.40
CA LYS A 107 19.91 -9.60 0.61
C LYS A 107 20.11 -11.05 1.03
N ASP A 108 19.18 -11.59 1.81
CA ASP A 108 19.23 -12.97 2.31
C ASP A 108 18.66 -13.99 1.31
N SER A 109 18.12 -13.53 0.16
CA SER A 109 17.57 -14.43 -0.85
C SER A 109 18.67 -15.16 -1.62
N GLU A 110 18.50 -16.46 -1.84
CA GLU A 110 19.42 -17.27 -2.65
C GLU A 110 19.26 -17.00 -4.15
N TRP A 111 20.38 -17.05 -4.87
CA TRP A 111 20.54 -16.58 -6.24
C TRP A 111 20.49 -17.74 -7.24
N ASN A 112 19.32 -18.14 -7.71
CA ASN A 112 19.20 -19.28 -8.63
C ASN A 112 18.29 -19.05 -9.85
N LEU A 113 18.20 -17.84 -10.38
CA LEU A 113 17.46 -17.62 -11.63
C LEU A 113 18.37 -17.79 -12.86
N TRP A 114 18.62 -19.01 -13.26
CA TRP A 114 19.35 -19.33 -14.47
C TRP A 114 18.52 -18.95 -15.71
N LYS A 115 19.03 -18.06 -16.57
CA LYS A 115 18.59 -17.82 -17.98
C LYS A 115 17.10 -17.97 -18.34
N ALA A 116 16.19 -17.69 -17.42
CA ALA A 116 14.76 -17.71 -17.75
C ALA A 116 14.36 -16.39 -18.40
N ASP A 117 13.81 -16.40 -19.62
CA ASP A 117 13.29 -15.22 -20.30
C ASP A 117 11.99 -14.70 -19.63
N THR A 118 11.22 -15.59 -19.04
CA THR A 118 9.94 -15.29 -18.39
C THR A 118 9.97 -15.79 -16.95
N VAL A 119 9.61 -14.92 -16.00
CA VAL A 119 9.64 -15.21 -14.57
C VAL A 119 8.26 -15.00 -13.97
N PHE A 120 7.77 -15.99 -13.25
CA PHE A 120 6.53 -15.94 -12.49
C PHE A 120 6.77 -15.46 -11.08
N ILE A 121 5.95 -14.54 -10.65
CA ILE A 121 5.93 -14.04 -9.28
C ILE A 121 4.74 -14.65 -8.57
N ILE A 122 5.03 -15.41 -7.52
CA ILE A 122 4.03 -16.15 -6.76
C ILE A 122 4.09 -15.70 -5.30
N PRO A 123 3.05 -15.00 -4.82
CA PRO A 123 2.92 -14.72 -3.39
C PRO A 123 2.43 -15.98 -2.66
N ALA A 124 2.98 -16.25 -1.48
CA ALA A 124 2.52 -17.31 -0.59
C ALA A 124 2.29 -16.76 0.82
N TYR A 125 1.10 -17.00 1.35
CA TYR A 125 0.74 -16.58 2.70
C TYR A 125 -0.15 -17.62 3.37
N GLY A 126 0.45 -18.44 4.25
CA GLY A 126 -0.28 -19.49 5.00
C GLY A 126 -0.84 -20.62 4.13
N GLU A 127 -0.30 -20.81 2.94
CA GLU A 127 -0.69 -21.85 2.00
C GLU A 127 0.28 -23.04 2.14
N LYS A 128 -0.26 -24.23 2.48
CA LYS A 128 0.61 -25.37 2.75
C LYS A 128 1.21 -26.00 1.49
N ASP A 129 0.41 -26.66 0.65
CA ASP A 129 0.90 -27.46 -0.48
C ASP A 129 0.43 -26.93 -1.85
N THR A 130 -0.52 -26.01 -1.87
CA THR A 130 -1.11 -25.46 -3.10
C THR A 130 -0.05 -24.84 -4.02
N PRO A 131 0.88 -24.00 -3.53
CA PRO A 131 1.90 -23.40 -4.37
C PRO A 131 2.85 -24.41 -4.98
N ILE A 132 3.14 -25.52 -4.30
CA ILE A 132 4.14 -26.51 -4.75
C ILE A 132 3.78 -27.09 -6.12
N LYS A 133 2.51 -27.45 -6.35
CA LYS A 133 2.08 -28.03 -7.63
C LYS A 133 2.19 -27.02 -8.76
N ILE A 134 1.74 -25.80 -8.53
CA ILE A 134 1.79 -24.71 -9.52
C ILE A 134 3.26 -24.37 -9.84
N ILE A 135 4.11 -24.25 -8.84
CA ILE A 135 5.54 -24.02 -9.02
C ILE A 135 6.16 -25.13 -9.85
N TRP A 136 5.81 -26.39 -9.57
CA TRP A 136 6.30 -27.51 -10.34
C TRP A 136 5.90 -27.42 -11.83
N GLU A 137 4.64 -27.11 -12.12
CA GLU A 137 4.15 -26.98 -13.49
C GLU A 137 4.86 -25.85 -14.25
N ILE A 138 5.11 -24.72 -13.59
CA ILE A 138 5.84 -23.58 -14.15
C ILE A 138 7.29 -23.95 -14.45
N LEU A 139 7.98 -24.55 -13.46
CA LEU A 139 9.38 -24.99 -13.60
C LEU A 139 9.58 -26.10 -14.62
N ALA A 140 8.57 -26.99 -14.80
CA ALA A 140 8.57 -28.02 -15.83
C ALA A 140 8.56 -27.44 -17.25
N LYS A 141 8.00 -26.24 -17.43
CA LYS A 141 7.98 -25.50 -18.70
C LYS A 141 9.19 -24.58 -18.88
N ASN A 142 10.22 -24.71 -18.06
CA ASN A 142 11.44 -23.90 -18.08
C ASN A 142 11.24 -22.39 -17.86
N TYR A 143 10.18 -22.01 -17.18
CA TYR A 143 9.99 -20.65 -16.68
C TYR A 143 10.68 -20.47 -15.33
N GLY A 144 11.10 -19.25 -15.01
CA GLY A 144 11.61 -18.90 -13.69
C GLY A 144 10.49 -18.65 -12.69
N VAL A 145 10.76 -18.87 -11.41
CA VAL A 145 9.82 -18.57 -10.33
C VAL A 145 10.51 -17.76 -9.24
N ILE A 146 9.86 -16.70 -8.81
CA ILE A 146 10.16 -15.97 -7.57
C ILE A 146 8.98 -16.20 -6.63
N LEU A 147 9.21 -17.00 -5.60
CA LEU A 147 8.26 -17.21 -4.51
C LEU A 147 8.53 -16.19 -3.42
N ILE A 148 7.49 -15.51 -2.95
CA ILE A 148 7.61 -14.61 -1.82
C ILE A 148 6.77 -15.13 -0.67
N ASP A 149 7.44 -15.48 0.42
CA ASP A 149 6.80 -15.87 1.67
C ASP A 149 6.68 -14.67 2.61
N ASP A 150 5.45 -14.33 2.96
CA ASP A 150 5.15 -13.23 3.89
C ASP A 150 5.09 -13.72 5.35
N GLY A 151 6.00 -14.61 5.73
CA GLY A 151 6.33 -14.93 7.11
C GLY A 151 5.52 -16.05 7.78
N LYS A 152 4.93 -17.00 7.00
CA LYS A 152 4.16 -18.14 7.58
C LYS A 152 4.43 -19.52 6.96
N ASN A 153 5.37 -19.64 6.03
CA ASN A 153 5.53 -20.89 5.27
C ASN A 153 6.98 -21.44 5.30
N GLU A 154 7.59 -21.53 6.49
CA GLU A 154 8.97 -22.04 6.63
C GLU A 154 9.11 -23.43 6.00
N ASP A 155 8.21 -24.36 6.32
CA ASP A 155 8.19 -25.71 5.74
C ASP A 155 8.09 -25.73 4.21
N LEU A 156 7.40 -24.74 3.62
CA LEU A 156 7.23 -24.64 2.17
C LEU A 156 8.55 -24.32 1.47
N ILE A 157 9.31 -23.37 2.02
CA ILE A 157 10.60 -22.97 1.48
C ILE A 157 11.59 -24.15 1.53
N GLU A 158 11.70 -24.81 2.67
CA GLU A 158 12.58 -25.98 2.83
C GLU A 158 12.23 -27.11 1.86
N LYS A 159 10.92 -27.44 1.73
CA LYS A 159 10.43 -28.44 0.78
C LYS A 159 10.75 -28.07 -0.67
N LEU A 160 10.66 -26.81 -1.04
CA LEU A 160 10.98 -26.35 -2.38
C LEU A 160 12.47 -26.40 -2.66
N HIS A 161 13.31 -25.95 -1.73
CA HIS A 161 14.76 -25.99 -1.88
C HIS A 161 15.30 -27.43 -1.98
N SER A 162 14.82 -28.33 -1.13
CA SER A 162 15.24 -29.75 -1.18
C SER A 162 14.85 -30.44 -2.51
N LYS A 163 13.73 -30.02 -3.10
CA LYS A 163 13.16 -30.69 -4.29
C LYS A 163 13.63 -30.08 -5.61
N TYR A 164 13.98 -28.77 -5.63
CA TYR A 164 14.22 -28.01 -6.86
C TYR A 164 15.55 -27.28 -6.91
N THR A 165 16.60 -27.83 -6.32
CA THR A 165 17.94 -27.24 -6.16
C THR A 165 18.57 -26.75 -7.48
N TRP A 166 18.18 -27.32 -8.62
CA TRP A 166 18.78 -27.04 -9.96
C TRP A 166 17.79 -26.31 -10.90
N LYS A 167 16.68 -25.84 -10.39
CA LYS A 167 15.65 -25.15 -11.20
C LYS A 167 15.73 -23.64 -11.00
N PRO A 168 15.24 -22.82 -11.96
CA PRO A 168 15.23 -21.37 -11.85
C PRO A 168 14.18 -20.89 -10.82
N LEU A 169 14.44 -21.15 -9.53
CA LEU A 169 13.62 -20.83 -8.39
C LEU A 169 14.36 -19.90 -7.44
N VAL A 170 13.75 -18.79 -7.09
CA VAL A 170 14.18 -17.89 -6.02
C VAL A 170 13.10 -17.83 -4.95
N THR A 171 13.50 -17.88 -3.71
CA THR A 171 12.61 -17.67 -2.57
C THR A 171 13.04 -16.43 -1.81
N ILE A 172 12.09 -15.53 -1.57
CA ILE A 172 12.29 -14.33 -0.77
C ILE A 172 11.39 -14.45 0.46
N LYS A 173 12.00 -14.49 1.65
CA LYS A 173 11.28 -14.58 2.92
C LYS A 173 11.26 -13.22 3.60
N HIS A 174 10.08 -12.71 3.92
CA HIS A 174 9.94 -11.58 4.81
C HIS A 174 10.09 -12.02 6.27
N ILE A 175 10.97 -11.36 7.01
CA ILE A 175 11.22 -11.66 8.44
C ILE A 175 9.97 -11.35 9.28
N VAL A 176 9.18 -10.37 8.85
CA VAL A 176 7.92 -9.96 9.48
C VAL A 176 6.86 -9.88 8.38
N ASN A 177 5.64 -10.30 8.72
CA ASN A 177 4.50 -10.14 7.83
C ASN A 177 4.29 -8.65 7.52
N LEU A 178 4.54 -8.28 6.27
CA LEU A 178 4.40 -6.92 5.78
C LEU A 178 2.98 -6.62 5.30
N TRP A 179 1.99 -7.53 5.55
CA TRP A 179 0.66 -7.47 4.97
C TRP A 179 0.65 -7.61 3.43
N GLN A 180 -0.28 -8.31 2.90
CA GLN A 180 -0.42 -8.94 1.56
C GLN A 180 0.14 -8.20 0.32
N TRP A 181 0.65 -6.94 0.40
CA TRP A 181 0.87 -6.09 -0.77
C TRP A 181 2.28 -5.52 -0.90
N TRP A 182 3.05 -5.50 0.17
CA TRP A 182 4.45 -5.07 0.13
C TRP A 182 5.34 -6.06 -0.62
N TRP A 183 4.92 -7.31 -0.74
CA TRP A 183 5.62 -8.29 -1.54
C TRP A 183 5.66 -7.91 -3.04
N LEU A 184 4.63 -7.17 -3.56
CA LEU A 184 4.62 -6.67 -4.93
C LEU A 184 5.83 -5.78 -5.24
N GLU A 185 6.22 -4.90 -4.35
CA GLU A 185 7.38 -4.05 -4.59
C GLU A 185 8.69 -4.78 -4.27
N THR A 186 8.67 -5.76 -3.36
CA THR A 186 9.87 -6.56 -3.01
C THR A 186 10.43 -7.32 -4.22
N TRP A 187 9.58 -8.05 -4.96
CA TRP A 187 10.05 -8.76 -6.15
C TRP A 187 10.42 -7.81 -7.29
N ALA A 188 9.67 -6.71 -7.43
CA ALA A 188 9.98 -5.73 -8.45
C ALA A 188 11.37 -5.12 -8.22
N GLU A 189 11.68 -4.78 -6.97
CA GLU A 189 12.99 -4.29 -6.58
C GLU A 189 14.08 -5.35 -6.76
N TYR A 190 13.79 -6.62 -6.39
CA TYR A 190 14.70 -7.75 -6.61
C TYR A 190 15.03 -7.90 -8.10
N ILE A 191 14.04 -7.91 -8.98
CA ILE A 191 14.26 -8.02 -10.43
C ILE A 191 15.04 -6.80 -10.97
N ARG A 192 14.71 -5.60 -10.55
CA ARG A 192 15.44 -4.38 -10.96
C ARG A 192 16.91 -4.46 -10.60
N LYS A 193 17.24 -4.95 -9.40
CA LYS A 193 18.62 -5.02 -8.90
C LYS A 193 19.44 -6.12 -9.57
N PHE A 194 18.86 -7.29 -9.77
CA PHE A 194 19.67 -8.49 -10.05
C PHE A 194 19.45 -9.09 -11.44
N TRP A 195 18.35 -8.73 -12.15
CA TRP A 195 17.96 -9.47 -13.35
C TRP A 195 17.84 -8.60 -14.59
N LYS A 196 18.94 -8.50 -15.34
CA LYS A 196 18.99 -7.73 -16.59
C LYS A 196 18.45 -8.50 -17.80
N ASN A 197 18.46 -9.82 -17.78
CA ASN A 197 18.17 -10.68 -18.93
C ASN A 197 16.74 -11.21 -19.01
N ILE A 198 15.89 -10.90 -18.04
CA ILE A 198 14.47 -11.26 -18.08
C ILE A 198 13.76 -10.37 -19.08
N LYS A 199 12.95 -10.97 -19.97
CA LYS A 199 12.11 -10.24 -20.93
C LYS A 199 10.73 -9.92 -20.36
N TYR A 200 10.12 -10.92 -19.68
CA TYR A 200 8.76 -10.85 -19.19
C TYR A 200 8.65 -11.24 -17.72
N VAL A 201 7.80 -10.54 -17.03
CA VAL A 201 7.41 -10.83 -15.65
C VAL A 201 5.93 -11.12 -15.62
N VAL A 202 5.58 -12.23 -15.00
CA VAL A 202 4.21 -12.72 -14.87
C VAL A 202 3.83 -12.72 -13.40
N HIS A 203 2.85 -11.93 -13.05
CA HIS A 203 2.22 -11.97 -11.74
C HIS A 203 1.14 -13.04 -11.73
N PHE A 204 1.21 -14.00 -10.81
CA PHE A 204 0.34 -15.17 -10.81
C PHE A 204 -0.04 -15.57 -9.38
N ASP A 205 -1.33 -15.58 -9.07
CA ASP A 205 -1.83 -15.99 -7.76
C ASP A 205 -1.93 -17.52 -7.68
N ALA A 206 -1.40 -18.11 -6.59
CA ALA A 206 -1.36 -19.57 -6.39
C ALA A 206 -2.65 -20.15 -5.80
N ASP A 207 -3.81 -19.58 -6.11
CA ASP A 207 -5.11 -19.94 -5.53
C ASP A 207 -5.99 -20.84 -6.40
N TRP A 208 -5.41 -21.41 -7.47
CA TRP A 208 -6.08 -22.26 -8.46
C TRP A 208 -7.24 -21.60 -9.23
N GLN A 209 -7.36 -20.29 -9.18
CA GLN A 209 -8.35 -19.56 -9.98
C GLN A 209 -7.92 -19.39 -11.43
N HIS A 210 -6.61 -19.40 -11.67
CA HIS A 210 -6.00 -19.15 -12.97
C HIS A 210 -5.34 -20.41 -13.53
N ARG A 211 -5.38 -20.56 -14.85
CA ARG A 211 -4.77 -21.67 -15.55
C ARG A 211 -3.47 -21.22 -16.21
N LEU A 212 -2.44 -22.06 -16.10
CA LEU A 212 -1.14 -21.76 -16.70
C LEU A 212 -1.21 -21.75 -18.23
N GLU A 213 -2.16 -22.49 -18.83
CA GLU A 213 -2.37 -22.54 -20.27
C GLU A 213 -2.80 -21.19 -20.85
N ASP A 214 -3.47 -20.36 -20.07
CA ASP A 214 -3.92 -19.03 -20.50
C ASP A 214 -2.74 -18.07 -20.75
N LEU A 215 -1.51 -18.41 -20.31
CA LEU A 215 -0.29 -17.65 -20.62
C LEU A 215 -0.09 -17.45 -22.13
N LYS A 216 -0.55 -18.39 -22.95
CA LYS A 216 -0.46 -18.31 -24.41
C LYS A 216 -1.16 -17.07 -24.97
N GLU A 217 -2.28 -16.68 -24.38
CA GLU A 217 -3.01 -15.48 -24.80
C GLU A 217 -2.22 -14.20 -24.52
N PHE A 218 -1.49 -14.17 -23.40
CA PHE A 218 -0.60 -13.05 -23.07
C PHE A 218 0.59 -12.98 -24.03
N GLN A 219 1.24 -14.11 -24.30
CA GLN A 219 2.36 -14.19 -25.24
C GLN A 219 1.94 -13.76 -26.64
N LYS A 220 0.82 -14.29 -27.14
CA LYS A 220 0.23 -13.91 -28.42
C LYS A 220 -0.03 -12.41 -28.51
N ALA A 221 -0.54 -11.79 -27.46
CA ALA A 221 -0.77 -10.35 -27.46
C ALA A 221 0.53 -9.53 -27.65
N PHE A 222 1.64 -9.96 -27.04
CA PHE A 222 2.95 -9.33 -27.23
C PHE A 222 3.57 -9.59 -28.60
N GLU A 223 3.28 -10.75 -29.21
CA GLU A 223 3.70 -11.08 -30.59
C GLU A 223 2.94 -10.23 -31.61
N GLU A 224 1.62 -10.05 -31.43
CA GLU A 224 0.76 -9.23 -32.30
C GLU A 224 1.10 -7.73 -32.22
N ASP A 225 1.48 -7.24 -31.05
CA ASP A 225 1.85 -5.84 -30.83
C ASP A 225 3.11 -5.73 -29.97
N PRO A 226 4.29 -5.71 -30.57
CA PRO A 226 5.55 -5.56 -29.84
C PRO A 226 5.68 -4.25 -29.06
N GLY A 227 4.83 -3.27 -29.32
CA GLY A 227 4.78 -2.01 -28.58
C GLY A 227 4.05 -2.12 -27.24
N LEU A 228 3.35 -3.21 -26.93
CA LEU A 228 2.72 -3.44 -25.63
C LEU A 228 3.75 -3.49 -24.52
N GLU A 229 3.39 -2.94 -23.37
CA GLU A 229 4.23 -2.91 -22.17
C GLU A 229 3.67 -3.80 -21.08
N ILE A 230 2.33 -3.92 -21.00
CA ILE A 230 1.63 -4.78 -20.04
C ILE A 230 0.39 -5.38 -20.68
N VAL A 231 0.12 -6.64 -20.37
CA VAL A 231 -1.11 -7.35 -20.75
C VAL A 231 -1.84 -7.74 -19.48
N LEU A 232 -3.10 -7.37 -19.42
CA LEU A 232 -4.02 -7.62 -18.32
C LEU A 232 -5.01 -8.71 -18.73
N TRP A 233 -5.52 -9.47 -17.77
CA TRP A 233 -6.53 -10.45 -18.04
C TRP A 233 -7.95 -9.89 -17.87
N SER A 234 -8.90 -10.48 -18.56
CA SER A 234 -10.31 -10.20 -18.37
C SER A 234 -11.16 -11.46 -18.40
N ARG A 235 -11.90 -11.70 -17.29
CA ARG A 235 -12.92 -12.76 -17.23
C ARG A 235 -14.14 -12.46 -18.08
N PHE A 236 -14.38 -11.18 -18.38
CA PHE A 236 -15.53 -10.76 -19.17
C PHE A 236 -15.27 -10.81 -20.68
N LEU A 237 -14.00 -10.84 -21.10
CA LEU A 237 -13.60 -11.20 -22.47
C LEU A 237 -13.50 -12.71 -22.65
N GLY A 238 -13.16 -13.44 -21.58
CA GLY A 238 -13.08 -14.89 -21.55
C GLY A 238 -14.34 -15.56 -20.99
N SER A 239 -14.14 -16.49 -20.08
CA SER A 239 -15.23 -17.23 -19.45
C SER A 239 -15.02 -17.42 -17.94
N THR A 240 -16.11 -17.77 -17.25
CA THR A 240 -16.08 -18.05 -15.83
C THR A 240 -16.80 -19.34 -15.53
N ILE A 241 -16.23 -20.17 -14.67
CA ILE A 241 -16.85 -21.42 -14.20
C ILE A 241 -17.32 -21.19 -12.77
N ASN A 242 -18.59 -21.51 -12.48
CA ASN A 242 -19.22 -21.41 -11.15
C ASN A 242 -19.22 -20.01 -10.54
N MET A 243 -19.33 -18.95 -11.34
CA MET A 243 -19.38 -17.58 -10.81
C MET A 243 -20.77 -17.23 -10.27
N PRO A 244 -20.91 -16.82 -8.98
CA PRO A 244 -22.18 -16.36 -8.43
C PRO A 244 -22.68 -15.07 -9.11
N LYS A 245 -24.00 -14.99 -9.33
CA LYS A 245 -24.64 -13.80 -9.94
C LYS A 245 -24.38 -12.51 -9.13
N SER A 246 -24.40 -12.61 -7.80
CA SER A 246 -24.10 -11.48 -6.91
C SER A 246 -22.67 -10.96 -7.10
N LYS A 247 -21.69 -11.87 -7.23
CA LYS A 247 -20.30 -11.51 -7.49
C LYS A 247 -20.12 -10.84 -8.84
N LYS A 248 -20.82 -11.35 -9.87
CA LYS A 248 -20.82 -10.73 -11.22
C LYS A 248 -21.34 -9.29 -11.17
N PHE A 249 -22.42 -9.04 -10.45
CA PHE A 249 -22.99 -7.70 -10.28
C PHE A 249 -22.01 -6.77 -9.55
N THR A 250 -21.44 -7.22 -8.42
CA THR A 250 -20.46 -6.44 -7.66
C THR A 250 -19.23 -6.07 -8.49
N LEU A 251 -18.71 -7.01 -9.29
CA LEU A 251 -17.57 -6.75 -10.17
C LEU A 251 -17.91 -5.71 -11.25
N LYS A 252 -19.10 -5.75 -11.84
CA LYS A 252 -19.54 -4.72 -12.79
C LYS A 252 -19.63 -3.33 -12.18
N LEU A 253 -20.11 -3.23 -10.93
CA LEU A 253 -20.10 -1.95 -10.20
C LEU A 253 -18.67 -1.46 -9.95
N TRP A 254 -17.74 -2.36 -9.63
CA TRP A 254 -16.33 -2.02 -9.48
C TRP A 254 -15.69 -1.56 -10.79
N ILE A 255 -16.00 -2.17 -11.92
CA ILE A 255 -15.54 -1.73 -13.23
C ILE A 255 -16.00 -0.30 -13.50
N LEU A 256 -17.28 -0.01 -13.24
CA LEU A 256 -17.84 1.32 -13.39
C LEU A 256 -17.13 2.33 -12.46
N PHE A 257 -16.96 1.98 -11.19
CA PHE A 257 -16.24 2.81 -10.22
C PHE A 257 -14.81 3.10 -10.69
N THR A 258 -14.07 2.05 -11.08
CA THR A 258 -12.68 2.20 -11.55
C THR A 258 -12.61 3.05 -12.81
N THR A 259 -13.54 2.88 -13.75
CA THR A 259 -13.60 3.68 -14.98
C THR A 259 -13.79 5.17 -14.66
N ILE A 260 -14.68 5.49 -13.73
CA ILE A 260 -14.94 6.88 -13.30
C ILE A 260 -13.74 7.45 -12.52
N PHE A 261 -13.16 6.65 -11.63
CA PHE A 261 -12.11 7.12 -10.71
C PHE A 261 -10.73 7.17 -11.34
N SER A 262 -10.33 6.14 -12.09
CA SER A 262 -8.99 6.04 -12.69
C SER A 262 -8.95 6.49 -14.14
N TRP A 263 -10.10 6.82 -14.74
CA TRP A 263 -10.19 7.26 -16.15
C TRP A 263 -9.56 6.27 -17.13
N ILE A 264 -9.56 4.98 -16.79
CA ILE A 264 -9.09 3.89 -17.63
C ILE A 264 -10.27 2.99 -17.98
N LYS A 265 -10.43 2.68 -19.26
CA LYS A 265 -11.49 1.77 -19.71
C LYS A 265 -10.97 0.36 -19.68
N LEU A 266 -11.52 -0.46 -18.79
CA LEU A 266 -11.23 -1.88 -18.69
C LEU A 266 -12.53 -2.67 -18.70
N THR A 267 -12.44 -3.89 -19.21
CA THR A 267 -13.56 -4.84 -19.17
C THR A 267 -13.57 -5.63 -17.86
N ASP A 268 -12.46 -5.66 -17.13
CA ASP A 268 -12.35 -6.29 -15.81
C ASP A 268 -11.46 -5.46 -14.86
N THR A 269 -11.59 -5.70 -13.56
CA THR A 269 -10.80 -5.03 -12.51
C THR A 269 -10.24 -6.06 -11.53
N HIS A 270 -9.26 -5.66 -10.72
CA HIS A 270 -8.59 -6.54 -9.74
C HIS A 270 -7.83 -7.71 -10.39
N ASN A 271 -7.09 -7.38 -11.43
CA ASN A 271 -6.36 -8.35 -12.21
C ASN A 271 -5.12 -8.85 -11.47
N GLY A 272 -5.20 -10.01 -10.82
CA GLY A 272 -4.07 -10.68 -10.19
C GLY A 272 -3.11 -11.26 -11.24
N TYR A 273 -3.61 -11.94 -12.26
CA TYR A 273 -2.80 -12.50 -13.34
C TYR A 273 -2.52 -11.46 -14.41
N ARG A 274 -1.27 -11.04 -14.52
CA ARG A 274 -0.82 -10.04 -15.51
C ARG A 274 0.59 -10.37 -15.99
N MET A 275 0.87 -10.02 -17.24
CA MET A 275 2.21 -10.16 -17.83
C MET A 275 2.71 -8.81 -18.30
N MET A 276 3.94 -8.47 -17.98
CA MET A 276 4.54 -7.20 -18.36
C MET A 276 5.98 -7.38 -18.82
N LYS A 277 6.46 -6.47 -19.65
CA LYS A 277 7.87 -6.39 -19.98
C LYS A 277 8.68 -5.97 -18.77
N LYS A 278 9.91 -6.44 -18.67
CA LYS A 278 10.80 -6.09 -17.56
C LYS A 278 11.00 -4.58 -17.45
N GLU A 279 11.12 -3.87 -18.57
CA GLU A 279 11.30 -2.42 -18.62
C GLU A 279 10.08 -1.66 -18.07
N THR A 280 8.92 -2.27 -18.11
CA THR A 280 7.70 -1.69 -17.52
C THR A 280 7.78 -1.59 -15.99
N LEU A 281 8.56 -2.47 -15.35
CA LEU A 281 8.78 -2.41 -13.90
C LEU A 281 9.44 -1.10 -13.46
N ASP A 282 10.30 -0.51 -14.30
CA ASP A 282 10.98 0.75 -13.98
C ASP A 282 9.99 1.93 -13.95
N LYS A 283 8.84 1.75 -14.58
CA LYS A 283 7.73 2.72 -14.57
C LYS A 283 6.72 2.46 -13.45
N ILE A 284 6.65 1.24 -12.90
CA ILE A 284 5.67 0.84 -11.90
C ILE A 284 6.34 0.79 -10.53
N HIS A 285 6.01 1.73 -9.65
CA HIS A 285 6.41 1.74 -8.25
C HIS A 285 5.15 1.73 -7.39
N ILE A 286 4.98 0.67 -6.61
CA ILE A 286 3.80 0.47 -5.77
C ILE A 286 4.08 1.04 -4.39
N THR A 287 3.25 1.99 -3.97
CA THR A 287 3.37 2.70 -2.70
C THR A 287 2.17 2.52 -1.78
N MET A 288 1.06 2.02 -2.33
CA MET A 288 -0.18 1.85 -1.58
C MET A 288 -0.25 0.51 -0.87
N ASN A 289 -0.78 0.54 0.35
CA ASN A 289 -0.99 -0.64 1.17
C ASN A 289 -2.30 -1.35 0.82
N ARG A 290 -2.41 -2.63 1.17
CA ARG A 290 -3.63 -3.45 1.04
C ARG A 290 -4.13 -3.55 -0.41
N MET A 291 -5.44 -3.74 -0.59
CA MET A 291 -6.09 -3.94 -1.89
C MET A 291 -6.07 -2.72 -2.83
N GLU A 292 -5.59 -1.59 -2.35
CA GLU A 292 -5.53 -0.34 -3.10
C GLU A 292 -4.50 -0.38 -4.23
N HIS A 293 -3.49 -1.27 -4.13
CA HIS A 293 -2.45 -1.46 -5.15
C HIS A 293 -3.01 -1.82 -6.53
N ALA A 294 -4.11 -2.60 -6.59
CA ALA A 294 -4.71 -2.97 -7.87
C ALA A 294 -5.21 -1.73 -8.62
N SER A 295 -5.79 -0.78 -7.90
CA SER A 295 -6.19 0.53 -8.43
C SER A 295 -4.99 1.43 -8.70
N GLU A 296 -3.95 1.38 -7.84
CA GLU A 296 -2.71 2.13 -8.03
C GLU A 296 -2.00 1.74 -9.33
N ILE A 297 -1.91 0.45 -9.64
CA ILE A 297 -1.32 -0.01 -10.90
C ILE A 297 -2.09 0.54 -12.09
N LEU A 298 -3.42 0.56 -12.05
CA LEU A 298 -4.25 1.14 -13.11
C LEU A 298 -4.03 2.65 -13.25
N ASP A 299 -3.93 3.37 -12.13
CA ASP A 299 -3.59 4.79 -12.12
C ASP A 299 -2.18 5.04 -12.71
N ILE A 300 -1.20 4.20 -12.37
CA ILE A 300 0.15 4.27 -12.95
C ILE A 300 0.12 4.01 -14.46
N ILE A 301 -0.59 2.98 -14.92
CA ILE A 301 -0.77 2.67 -16.34
C ILE A 301 -1.29 3.92 -17.07
N LYS A 302 -2.30 4.56 -16.52
CA LYS A 302 -2.90 5.77 -17.10
C LYS A 302 -1.94 6.96 -17.09
N HIS A 303 -1.35 7.30 -15.94
CA HIS A 303 -0.50 8.47 -15.78
C HIS A 303 0.83 8.37 -16.55
N LYS A 304 1.43 7.18 -16.56
CA LYS A 304 2.67 6.92 -17.30
C LYS A 304 2.43 6.57 -18.77
N LYS A 305 1.16 6.57 -19.22
CA LYS A 305 0.75 6.21 -20.59
C LYS A 305 1.31 4.87 -21.04
N ILE A 306 1.32 3.89 -20.13
CA ILE A 306 1.79 2.52 -20.39
C ILE A 306 0.82 1.87 -21.39
N LYS A 307 1.35 1.32 -22.48
CA LYS A 307 0.55 0.67 -23.51
C LYS A 307 0.09 -0.71 -23.02
N TYR A 308 -1.22 -0.91 -22.92
CA TYR A 308 -1.81 -2.12 -22.39
C TYR A 308 -2.84 -2.75 -23.32
N LYS A 309 -3.07 -4.05 -23.16
CA LYS A 309 -4.15 -4.83 -23.80
C LYS A 309 -4.78 -5.77 -22.80
N GLU A 310 -6.08 -6.01 -22.90
CA GLU A 310 -6.76 -7.06 -22.14
C GLU A 310 -6.89 -8.32 -23.00
N VAL A 311 -6.68 -9.49 -22.37
CA VAL A 311 -6.80 -10.80 -23.01
C VAL A 311 -7.86 -11.66 -22.31
N PRO A 312 -8.57 -12.54 -23.05
CA PRO A 312 -9.52 -13.45 -22.44
C PRO A 312 -8.82 -14.53 -21.63
N ILE A 313 -9.34 -14.85 -20.45
CA ILE A 313 -8.93 -16.01 -19.67
C ILE A 313 -10.13 -16.76 -19.09
N VAL A 314 -9.87 -17.96 -18.59
CA VAL A 314 -10.85 -18.77 -17.86
C VAL A 314 -10.60 -18.65 -16.35
N VAL A 315 -11.61 -18.18 -15.62
CA VAL A 315 -11.54 -18.09 -14.15
C VAL A 315 -12.43 -19.15 -13.50
N ILE A 316 -11.81 -19.97 -12.64
CA ILE A 316 -12.50 -21.07 -11.96
C ILE A 316 -12.79 -20.65 -10.51
N TYR A 317 -14.07 -20.64 -10.14
CA TYR A 317 -14.48 -20.40 -8.77
C TYR A 317 -14.72 -21.73 -8.05
N SER A 318 -13.81 -22.08 -7.14
CA SER A 318 -13.94 -23.22 -6.22
C SER A 318 -14.52 -22.76 -4.88
N GLU A 319 -15.03 -23.69 -4.07
CA GLU A 319 -15.49 -23.40 -2.70
C GLU A 319 -14.38 -22.76 -1.86
N HIS A 320 -13.14 -23.21 -2.04
CA HIS A 320 -11.97 -22.67 -1.33
C HIS A 320 -11.69 -21.21 -1.75
N SER A 321 -11.75 -20.91 -3.05
CA SER A 321 -11.54 -19.54 -3.55
C SER A 321 -12.69 -18.60 -3.16
N MET A 322 -13.89 -19.14 -2.99
CA MET A 322 -15.05 -18.38 -2.55
C MET A 322 -14.97 -18.04 -1.05
N ALA A 323 -14.47 -18.95 -0.23
CA ALA A 323 -14.27 -18.72 1.21
C ALA A 323 -13.21 -17.65 1.51
N LYS A 324 -12.15 -17.57 0.67
CA LYS A 324 -11.11 -16.52 0.73
C LYS A 324 -11.56 -15.20 0.09
N GLY A 325 -12.69 -15.18 -0.62
CA GLY A 325 -13.19 -14.03 -1.34
C GLY A 325 -13.49 -12.82 -0.44
N GLN A 326 -13.22 -11.63 -0.94
CA GLN A 326 -13.47 -10.39 -0.21
C GLN A 326 -14.95 -10.19 0.11
N LYS A 327 -15.20 -9.78 1.36
CA LYS A 327 -16.54 -9.33 1.79
C LYS A 327 -16.87 -7.98 1.11
N ILE A 328 -18.11 -7.80 0.71
CA ILE A 328 -18.62 -6.56 0.07
C ILE A 328 -18.34 -5.32 0.93
N SER A 329 -18.35 -5.47 2.27
CA SER A 329 -18.01 -4.38 3.21
C SER A 329 -16.60 -3.81 3.01
N ASN A 330 -15.63 -4.63 2.61
CA ASN A 330 -14.27 -4.15 2.32
C ASN A 330 -14.20 -3.28 1.08
N ALA A 331 -15.11 -3.47 0.14
CA ALA A 331 -15.21 -2.68 -1.06
C ALA A 331 -15.45 -1.19 -0.76
N PHE A 332 -16.36 -0.88 0.16
CA PHE A 332 -16.61 0.51 0.59
C PHE A 332 -15.38 1.15 1.25
N ASN A 333 -14.65 0.39 2.07
CA ASN A 333 -13.43 0.90 2.71
C ASN A 333 -12.33 1.21 1.68
N ILE A 334 -12.17 0.36 0.66
CA ILE A 334 -11.21 0.59 -0.43
C ILE A 334 -11.61 1.84 -1.23
N ALA A 335 -12.88 1.99 -1.59
CA ALA A 335 -13.37 3.16 -2.30
C ALA A 335 -13.13 4.45 -1.49
N LYS A 336 -13.46 4.44 -0.19
CA LYS A 336 -13.23 5.57 0.73
C LYS A 336 -11.75 5.96 0.77
N ASN A 337 -10.86 4.98 0.93
CA ASN A 337 -9.42 5.22 1.02
C ASN A 337 -8.85 5.76 -0.30
N LEU A 338 -9.31 5.24 -1.45
CA LEU A 338 -8.91 5.74 -2.77
C LEU A 338 -9.36 7.19 -2.98
N ILE A 339 -10.60 7.53 -2.61
CA ILE A 339 -11.12 8.89 -2.67
C ILE A 339 -10.29 9.81 -1.80
N TYR A 340 -10.08 9.42 -0.53
CA TYR A 340 -9.32 10.20 0.45
C TYR A 340 -7.89 10.49 -0.06
N LYS A 341 -7.18 9.46 -0.53
CA LYS A 341 -5.81 9.61 -1.02
C LYS A 341 -5.72 10.49 -2.26
N LYS A 342 -6.66 10.34 -3.20
CA LYS A 342 -6.69 11.11 -4.43
C LYS A 342 -7.05 12.60 -4.20
N THR A 343 -7.77 12.90 -3.13
CA THR A 343 -8.19 14.27 -2.77
C THR A 343 -7.13 15.00 -1.96
N PHE A 344 -6.42 14.30 -1.06
CA PHE A 344 -5.55 14.94 -0.06
C PHE A 344 -4.05 14.70 -0.26
N PHE A 345 -3.63 13.78 -1.13
CA PHE A 345 -2.22 13.40 -1.30
C PHE A 345 -1.76 13.36 -2.76
N ARG A 346 -2.35 14.19 -3.59
CA ARG A 346 -1.89 14.45 -4.96
C ARG A 346 -0.71 15.41 -4.98
#